data_fd228da8dbe51744df778d639644254a
#
_entry.id   fd228da8dbe51744df778d639644254a
#
_cell.length_a   1.000
_cell.length_b   1.000
_cell.length_c   1.000
_cell.angle_alpha   90.00
_cell.angle_beta   90.00
_cell.angle_gamma   90.00
#
_symmetry.space_group_name_H-M   'P 1'
#
loop_
_entity.id
_entity.type
_entity.pdbx_description
1 polymer ?
#
loop_
_entity_poly.entity_id
_entity_poly.type
_entity_poly.pdbx_seq_one_letter_code
_entity_poly.pdbx_strand_id
1 'polypeptide(L)'
;MNAHVGVAPGLADNTEATAKKPIGKKALLRMAALTLAVIAGAGYGSHWWSTARFIEDTDDAYVGADVTVISAKVPGYITEVAVVDNQFVKAGDLLARIDVRDYKAALAKTDGAVAAQRARLANLDAVELLQQAVISQAKAQIDARSAEAQRALNDRVRYQTLVSSQAVSVQSAQRVEATWKTAQADRAHAEAGLLAARQQLAVIGTQREQTRAALAQAEADRQQAQLNIVYTELRAPVDGYVGNRRAKVGAYAAAGSQLISVVPAHGLWVDANFKEDQLAHMQVGQAVSVTADILPGRTFHGRVESIAPATGAQFSVLPPENATGNFTKIVQRVPVRVRLEGNDADFGALRPGLSVFAEIDTKAQPLAQPTVASAARP
;
A
#
# COMPACT_ATOMS: atom_id res chain seq x y z
N MET A 1 -121.12 -18.21 -28.66
CA MET A 1 -122.33 -18.10 -27.81
C MET A 1 -121.97 -17.26 -26.63
N ASN A 2 -122.57 -16.10 -26.50
CA ASN A 2 -122.77 -15.20 -25.35
C ASN A 2 -121.58 -14.73 -24.50
N ALA A 3 -121.15 -13.54 -24.56
CA ALA A 3 -121.77 -12.21 -24.19
C ALA A 3 -121.70 -11.99 -22.67
N HIS A 4 -121.02 -10.95 -22.26
CA HIS A 4 -121.45 -9.69 -21.59
C HIS A 4 -120.20 -9.11 -20.80
N VAL A 5 -119.71 -7.97 -21.18
CA VAL A 5 -120.12 -6.56 -20.83
C VAL A 5 -120.12 -6.26 -19.34
N GLY A 6 -119.32 -5.26 -18.94
CA GLY A 6 -119.53 -4.48 -17.75
C GLY A 6 -118.25 -3.74 -17.29
N VAL A 7 -118.03 -2.55 -17.81
CA VAL A 7 -118.04 -1.20 -17.17
C VAL A 7 -117.02 -0.95 -16.01
N ALA A 8 -116.15 0.02 -16.23
CA ALA A 8 -115.34 0.78 -15.24
C ALA A 8 -116.26 1.60 -14.30
N PRO A 9 -115.84 2.18 -13.18
CA PRO A 9 -114.82 3.28 -13.10
C PRO A 9 -113.98 3.35 -11.81
N GLY A 10 -113.01 4.21 -11.75
CA GLY A 10 -112.66 4.96 -10.54
C GLY A 10 -111.20 5.14 -10.26
N LEU A 11 -110.70 6.32 -10.60
CA LEU A 11 -109.51 6.90 -10.10
C LEU A 11 -109.40 6.96 -8.59
N ALA A 12 -108.30 6.55 -7.95
CA ALA A 12 -107.81 7.12 -6.69
C ALA A 12 -106.32 7.12 -6.71
N ASP A 13 -105.80 8.30 -6.71
CA ASP A 13 -104.47 8.74 -6.49
C ASP A 13 -104.06 8.37 -5.05
N ASN A 14 -102.92 7.64 -4.86
CA ASN A 14 -102.32 7.48 -3.57
C ASN A 14 -100.78 7.61 -3.70
N THR A 15 -100.37 8.86 -3.65
CA THR A 15 -98.97 9.25 -3.42
C THR A 15 -98.56 8.84 -1.97
N GLU A 16 -98.01 7.67 -1.75
CA GLU A 16 -97.33 7.35 -0.51
C GLU A 16 -95.93 8.00 -0.50
N ALA A 17 -95.78 9.05 0.28
CA ALA A 17 -94.55 9.67 0.71
C ALA A 17 -93.78 8.71 1.57
N THR A 18 -92.71 8.10 1.06
CA THR A 18 -91.75 7.29 1.82
C THR A 18 -90.99 8.21 2.80
N ALA A 19 -91.49 8.21 4.05
CA ALA A 19 -90.84 8.87 5.19
C ALA A 19 -89.40 8.20 5.41
N LYS A 20 -88.31 8.94 5.14
CA LYS A 20 -86.95 8.57 5.56
C LYS A 20 -86.93 8.47 7.09
N LYS A 21 -86.82 7.24 7.62
CA LYS A 21 -86.52 7.01 9.06
C LYS A 21 -85.21 7.77 9.43
N PRO A 22 -85.25 8.51 10.56
CA PRO A 22 -84.00 9.19 10.99
C PRO A 22 -82.95 8.14 11.39
N ILE A 23 -81.80 8.26 10.84
CA ILE A 23 -80.64 7.40 11.13
C ILE A 23 -80.26 7.60 12.59
N GLY A 24 -80.53 6.60 13.44
CA GLY A 24 -80.25 6.66 14.86
C GLY A 24 -78.77 6.98 15.16
N LYS A 25 -78.56 7.82 16.20
CA LYS A 25 -77.22 8.26 16.61
C LYS A 25 -76.19 7.10 16.69
N LYS A 26 -76.63 5.89 17.04
CA LYS A 26 -75.78 4.67 17.03
C LYS A 26 -75.35 4.19 15.63
N ALA A 27 -76.18 4.39 14.59
CA ALA A 27 -75.86 4.05 13.21
C ALA A 27 -74.86 5.07 12.62
N LEU A 28 -75.01 6.37 12.95
CA LEU A 28 -74.13 7.44 12.57
C LEU A 28 -72.72 7.22 13.20
N LEU A 29 -72.65 6.82 14.47
CA LEU A 29 -71.38 6.49 15.16
C LEU A 29 -70.71 5.27 14.57
N ARG A 30 -71.51 4.24 14.18
CA ARG A 30 -70.96 3.06 13.47
C ARG A 30 -70.40 3.40 12.08
N MET A 31 -71.09 4.26 11.30
CA MET A 31 -70.60 4.75 10.02
C MET A 31 -69.38 5.62 10.19
N ALA A 32 -69.30 6.51 11.17
CA ALA A 32 -68.11 7.31 11.46
C ALA A 32 -66.95 6.45 11.90
N ALA A 33 -67.10 5.41 12.70
CA ALA A 33 -66.05 4.45 13.08
C ALA A 33 -65.56 3.63 11.86
N LEU A 34 -66.51 3.25 10.98
CA LEU A 34 -66.17 2.48 9.79
C LEU A 34 -65.39 3.33 8.76
N THR A 35 -65.79 4.61 8.57
CA THR A 35 -65.02 5.54 7.72
C THR A 35 -63.64 5.84 8.28
N LEU A 36 -63.53 6.00 9.62
CA LEU A 36 -62.20 6.19 10.26
C LEU A 36 -61.29 4.95 10.09
N ALA A 37 -61.85 3.74 10.23
CA ALA A 37 -61.14 2.49 10.01
C ALA A 37 -60.69 2.33 8.55
N VAL A 38 -61.52 2.74 7.57
CA VAL A 38 -61.18 2.71 6.14
C VAL A 38 -60.06 3.74 5.82
N ILE A 39 -60.16 4.95 6.40
CA ILE A 39 -59.11 5.98 6.22
C ILE A 39 -57.78 5.51 6.85
N ALA A 40 -57.83 4.95 8.07
CA ALA A 40 -56.66 4.39 8.74
C ALA A 40 -56.05 3.21 7.94
N GLY A 41 -56.94 2.31 7.45
CA GLY A 41 -56.51 1.18 6.60
C GLY A 41 -55.93 1.63 5.25
N ALA A 42 -56.52 2.63 4.61
CA ALA A 42 -56.01 3.22 3.37
C ALA A 42 -54.67 3.96 3.60
N GLY A 43 -54.56 4.70 4.72
CA GLY A 43 -53.33 5.36 5.12
C GLY A 43 -52.19 4.37 5.41
N TYR A 44 -52.47 3.31 6.16
CA TYR A 44 -51.55 2.24 6.45
C TYR A 44 -51.15 1.48 5.16
N GLY A 45 -52.13 1.12 4.34
CA GLY A 45 -51.89 0.45 3.05
C GLY A 45 -51.08 1.31 2.08
N SER A 46 -51.36 2.62 2.03
CA SER A 46 -50.59 3.57 1.24
C SER A 46 -49.13 3.69 1.75
N HIS A 47 -48.93 3.78 3.06
CA HIS A 47 -47.60 3.83 3.66
C HIS A 47 -46.83 2.52 3.43
N TRP A 48 -47.47 1.37 3.61
CA TRP A 48 -46.86 0.07 3.33
C TRP A 48 -46.48 -0.07 1.85
N TRP A 49 -47.39 0.32 0.95
CA TRP A 49 -47.16 0.24 -0.51
C TRP A 49 -46.07 1.18 -1.01
N SER A 50 -45.92 2.36 -0.40
CA SER A 50 -44.99 3.41 -0.87
C SER A 50 -43.63 3.34 -0.21
N THR A 51 -43.50 2.79 1.01
CA THR A 51 -42.28 2.89 1.83
C THR A 51 -41.87 1.55 2.45
N ALA A 52 -42.74 0.94 3.28
CA ALA A 52 -42.33 -0.18 4.12
C ALA A 52 -41.83 -1.43 3.33
N ARG A 53 -42.40 -1.70 2.17
CA ARG A 53 -42.00 -2.84 1.32
C ARG A 53 -40.66 -2.70 0.66
N PHE A 54 -40.01 -1.52 0.71
CA PHE A 54 -38.72 -1.24 0.10
C PHE A 54 -37.59 -1.14 1.13
N ILE A 55 -37.92 -1.29 2.40
CA ILE A 55 -36.94 -1.29 3.49
C ILE A 55 -36.59 -2.74 3.79
N GLU A 56 -35.32 -3.07 3.56
CA GLU A 56 -34.75 -4.35 3.95
C GLU A 56 -33.87 -4.16 5.18
N ASP A 57 -34.10 -4.98 6.21
CA ASP A 57 -33.44 -4.85 7.49
C ASP A 57 -32.70 -6.11 7.92
N THR A 58 -31.68 -5.94 8.73
CA THR A 58 -30.95 -7.03 9.38
C THR A 58 -30.40 -6.63 10.75
N ASP A 59 -30.50 -7.55 11.69
CA ASP A 59 -29.89 -7.49 13.03
C ASP A 59 -28.50 -8.15 13.08
N ASP A 60 -28.11 -8.83 11.99
CA ASP A 60 -26.81 -9.47 11.85
C ASP A 60 -25.82 -8.52 11.14
N ALA A 61 -25.52 -7.41 11.79
CA ALA A 61 -24.61 -6.41 11.29
C ALA A 61 -23.59 -6.01 12.37
N TYR A 62 -22.35 -5.80 11.96
CA TYR A 62 -21.24 -5.49 12.87
C TYR A 62 -20.43 -4.31 12.36
N VAL A 63 -20.01 -3.45 13.29
CA VAL A 63 -19.09 -2.37 12.98
C VAL A 63 -17.70 -2.93 12.74
N GLY A 64 -17.11 -2.61 11.59
CA GLY A 64 -15.75 -2.97 11.19
C GLY A 64 -14.80 -1.76 11.20
N ALA A 65 -13.51 -2.04 11.28
CA ALA A 65 -12.43 -1.07 11.07
C ALA A 65 -11.14 -1.78 10.67
N ASP A 66 -10.24 -1.07 9.97
CA ASP A 66 -8.91 -1.55 9.62
C ASP A 66 -7.95 -1.47 10.82
N VAL A 67 -8.09 -2.42 11.75
CA VAL A 67 -7.23 -2.49 12.93
C VAL A 67 -5.80 -2.79 12.50
N THR A 68 -4.90 -1.85 12.69
CA THR A 68 -3.49 -2.01 12.36
C THR A 68 -2.73 -2.68 13.49
N VAL A 69 -2.15 -3.84 13.21
CA VAL A 69 -1.30 -4.58 14.17
C VAL A 69 0.15 -4.19 13.96
N ILE A 70 0.75 -3.61 15.01
CA ILE A 70 2.13 -3.15 15.00
C ILE A 70 3.01 -4.25 15.58
N SER A 71 3.93 -4.75 14.74
CA SER A 71 4.86 -5.81 15.08
C SER A 71 6.30 -5.29 15.13
N ALA A 72 7.13 -5.91 15.97
CA ALA A 72 8.56 -5.62 16.00
C ALA A 72 9.22 -6.02 14.68
N LYS A 73 9.93 -5.11 14.02
CA LYS A 73 10.68 -5.40 12.79
C LYS A 73 12.09 -5.93 13.09
N VAL A 74 12.63 -5.55 14.24
CA VAL A 74 13.92 -5.99 14.75
C VAL A 74 13.76 -6.57 16.17
N PRO A 75 14.53 -7.60 16.56
CA PRO A 75 14.41 -8.21 17.89
C PRO A 75 15.11 -7.37 18.95
N GLY A 76 14.70 -7.50 20.21
CA GLY A 76 15.38 -6.87 21.34
C GLY A 76 14.49 -6.69 22.56
N TYR A 77 15.06 -6.21 23.66
CA TYR A 77 14.32 -5.91 24.88
C TYR A 77 13.61 -4.55 24.76
N ILE A 78 12.37 -4.49 25.23
CA ILE A 78 11.60 -3.25 25.27
C ILE A 78 12.10 -2.41 26.45
N THR A 79 12.62 -1.23 26.15
CA THR A 79 13.14 -0.29 27.17
C THR A 79 12.09 0.70 27.63
N GLU A 80 11.13 1.02 26.75
CA GLU A 80 10.11 2.02 27.00
C GLU A 80 8.81 1.65 26.30
N VAL A 81 7.69 1.90 26.98
CA VAL A 81 6.34 1.87 26.38
C VAL A 81 5.71 3.22 26.69
N ALA A 82 5.56 4.05 25.67
CA ALA A 82 5.17 5.46 25.80
C ALA A 82 3.65 5.65 25.90
N VAL A 83 2.85 4.57 25.72
CA VAL A 83 1.40 4.64 25.63
C VAL A 83 0.72 3.69 26.61
N VAL A 84 -0.51 4.03 27.00
CA VAL A 84 -1.39 3.18 27.79
C VAL A 84 -2.55 2.64 26.95
N ASP A 85 -3.22 1.60 27.45
CA ASP A 85 -4.39 1.02 26.76
C ASP A 85 -5.50 2.07 26.64
N ASN A 86 -6.19 2.06 25.49
CA ASN A 86 -7.27 2.99 25.10
C ASN A 86 -6.86 4.47 24.95
N GLN A 87 -5.57 4.78 24.94
CA GLN A 87 -5.07 6.13 24.67
C GLN A 87 -5.19 6.47 23.21
N PHE A 88 -5.61 7.71 22.91
CA PHE A 88 -5.53 8.26 21.56
C PHE A 88 -4.09 8.58 21.19
N VAL A 89 -3.69 8.22 19.97
CA VAL A 89 -2.36 8.47 19.39
C VAL A 89 -2.52 9.02 17.98
N LYS A 90 -1.59 9.89 17.60
CA LYS A 90 -1.49 10.42 16.23
C LYS A 90 -0.49 9.61 15.42
N ALA A 91 -0.64 9.63 14.12
CA ALA A 91 0.34 9.08 13.19
C ALA A 91 1.73 9.67 13.48
N GLY A 92 2.74 8.79 13.62
CA GLY A 92 4.11 9.16 14.00
C GLY A 92 4.40 9.14 15.50
N ASP A 93 3.42 9.11 16.38
CA ASP A 93 3.64 9.04 17.84
C ASP A 93 4.41 7.77 18.22
N LEU A 94 5.33 7.92 19.17
CA LEU A 94 6.09 6.80 19.71
C LEU A 94 5.19 5.91 20.59
N LEU A 95 5.13 4.63 20.27
CA LEU A 95 4.35 3.64 21.02
C LEU A 95 5.24 2.84 21.99
N ALA A 96 6.35 2.34 21.48
CA ALA A 96 7.33 1.59 22.28
C ALA A 96 8.73 1.75 21.66
N ARG A 97 9.75 1.51 22.49
CA ARG A 97 11.15 1.53 22.07
C ARG A 97 11.85 0.25 22.48
N ILE A 98 12.57 -0.33 21.55
CA ILE A 98 13.47 -1.46 21.73
C ILE A 98 14.87 -0.93 22.07
N ASP A 99 15.66 -1.70 22.82
CA ASP A 99 17.04 -1.32 23.17
C ASP A 99 17.89 -1.09 21.90
N VAL A 100 18.39 0.14 21.78
CA VAL A 100 19.11 0.61 20.60
C VAL A 100 20.62 0.38 20.69
N ARG A 101 21.16 -0.05 21.86
CA ARG A 101 22.61 -0.08 22.12
C ARG A 101 23.36 -0.97 21.15
N ASP A 102 22.87 -2.18 20.90
CA ASP A 102 23.50 -3.13 19.97
C ASP A 102 23.43 -2.63 18.52
N TYR A 103 22.34 -2.00 18.14
CA TYR A 103 22.16 -1.40 16.81
C TYR A 103 23.07 -0.18 16.57
N LYS A 104 23.29 0.65 17.62
CA LYS A 104 24.27 1.75 17.57
C LYS A 104 25.70 1.22 17.44
N ALA A 105 26.05 0.16 18.15
CA ALA A 105 27.36 -0.49 18.02
C ALA A 105 27.55 -1.08 16.61
N ALA A 106 26.50 -1.72 16.05
CA ALA A 106 26.53 -2.21 14.67
C ALA A 106 26.71 -1.08 13.66
N LEU A 107 26.02 0.06 13.84
CA LEU A 107 26.21 1.23 12.96
C LEU A 107 27.64 1.77 13.05
N ALA A 108 28.19 1.93 14.26
CA ALA A 108 29.58 2.39 14.43
C ALA A 108 30.60 1.46 13.73
N LYS A 109 30.36 0.14 13.75
CA LYS A 109 31.18 -0.83 13.03
C LYS A 109 31.12 -0.60 11.50
N THR A 110 29.94 -0.38 10.94
CA THR A 110 29.79 -0.13 9.50
C THR A 110 30.33 1.24 9.10
N ASP A 111 30.20 2.27 9.95
CA ASP A 111 30.85 3.57 9.73
C ASP A 111 32.38 3.43 9.64
N GLY A 112 32.98 2.62 10.52
CA GLY A 112 34.41 2.28 10.44
C GLY A 112 34.78 1.58 9.12
N ALA A 113 33.95 0.65 8.64
CA ALA A 113 34.18 -0.04 7.36
C ALA A 113 34.14 0.94 6.17
N VAL A 114 33.18 1.86 6.14
CA VAL A 114 33.11 2.93 5.11
C VAL A 114 34.35 3.80 5.15
N ALA A 115 34.77 4.24 6.36
CA ALA A 115 35.98 5.05 6.51
C ALA A 115 37.23 4.32 6.02
N ALA A 116 37.36 3.02 6.29
CA ALA A 116 38.47 2.20 5.80
C ALA A 116 38.52 2.12 4.27
N GLN A 117 37.38 1.91 3.59
CA GLN A 117 37.33 1.87 2.13
C GLN A 117 37.65 3.24 1.50
N ARG A 118 37.17 4.34 2.11
CA ARG A 118 37.53 5.70 1.66
C ARG A 118 38.99 6.01 1.78
N ALA A 119 39.61 5.61 2.89
CA ALA A 119 41.08 5.74 3.06
C ALA A 119 41.86 4.92 2.04
N ARG A 120 41.41 3.70 1.72
CA ARG A 120 42.00 2.85 0.68
C ARG A 120 41.88 3.48 -0.70
N LEU A 121 40.73 4.09 -1.03
CA LEU A 121 40.54 4.80 -2.29
C LEU A 121 41.49 6.00 -2.40
N ALA A 122 41.61 6.81 -1.36
CA ALA A 122 42.53 7.95 -1.30
C ALA A 122 44.01 7.51 -1.46
N ASN A 123 44.39 6.36 -0.89
CA ASN A 123 45.72 5.78 -1.11
C ASN A 123 45.96 5.40 -2.58
N LEU A 124 44.97 4.76 -3.23
CA LEU A 124 45.08 4.43 -4.65
C LEU A 124 45.14 5.66 -5.55
N ASP A 125 44.46 6.75 -5.20
CA ASP A 125 44.56 8.03 -5.89
C ASP A 125 45.98 8.61 -5.80
N ALA A 126 46.64 8.50 -4.64
CA ALA A 126 48.04 8.91 -4.48
C ALA A 126 49.00 8.00 -5.28
N VAL A 127 48.77 6.68 -5.29
CA VAL A 127 49.54 5.72 -6.11
C VAL A 127 49.39 5.99 -7.61
N GLU A 128 48.19 6.38 -8.06
CA GLU A 128 47.93 6.78 -9.45
C GLU A 128 48.77 8.01 -9.83
N LEU A 129 48.81 9.05 -8.98
CA LEU A 129 49.64 10.25 -9.22
C LEU A 129 51.13 9.89 -9.31
N LEU A 130 51.62 9.01 -8.43
CA LEU A 130 52.99 8.52 -8.49
C LEU A 130 53.24 7.80 -9.82
N GLN A 131 52.34 6.94 -10.26
CA GLN A 131 52.48 6.21 -11.52
C GLN A 131 52.48 7.14 -12.75
N GLN A 132 51.72 8.21 -12.72
CA GLN A 132 51.74 9.25 -13.76
C GLN A 132 53.08 9.96 -13.84
N ALA A 133 53.73 10.20 -12.70
CA ALA A 133 55.10 10.75 -12.68
C ALA A 133 56.10 9.75 -13.28
N VAL A 134 56.00 8.44 -12.98
CA VAL A 134 56.82 7.37 -13.59
C VAL A 134 56.64 7.32 -15.10
N ILE A 135 55.38 7.46 -15.60
CA ILE A 135 55.13 7.53 -17.05
C ILE A 135 55.79 8.76 -17.66
N SER A 136 55.77 9.92 -17.00
CA SER A 136 56.43 11.13 -17.47
C SER A 136 57.96 10.95 -17.53
N GLN A 137 58.57 10.31 -16.53
CA GLN A 137 59.96 9.95 -16.51
C GLN A 137 60.33 9.01 -17.66
N ALA A 138 59.52 7.97 -17.91
CA ALA A 138 59.73 7.02 -19.01
C ALA A 138 59.62 7.70 -20.38
N LYS A 139 58.73 8.68 -20.56
CA LYS A 139 58.70 9.49 -21.80
C LYS A 139 59.96 10.29 -22.02
N ALA A 140 60.43 10.99 -20.99
CA ALA A 140 61.71 11.75 -21.08
C ALA A 140 62.88 10.83 -21.39
N GLN A 141 62.90 9.57 -20.90
CA GLN A 141 63.92 8.58 -21.23
C GLN A 141 63.85 8.17 -22.71
N ILE A 142 62.68 8.00 -23.30
CA ILE A 142 62.50 7.73 -24.72
C ILE A 142 63.08 8.89 -25.56
N ASP A 143 62.74 10.15 -25.18
CA ASP A 143 63.22 11.31 -25.90
C ASP A 143 64.73 11.38 -25.91
N ALA A 144 65.39 11.14 -24.76
CA ALA A 144 66.81 11.08 -24.63
C ALA A 144 67.43 9.94 -25.51
N ARG A 145 66.86 8.70 -25.47
CA ARG A 145 67.37 7.57 -26.30
C ARG A 145 67.05 7.76 -27.77
N SER A 146 65.97 8.45 -28.12
CA SER A 146 65.63 8.78 -29.51
C SER A 146 66.62 9.76 -30.11
N ALA A 147 67.02 10.80 -29.34
CA ALA A 147 68.07 11.73 -29.78
C ALA A 147 69.44 11.02 -30.02
N GLU A 148 69.83 10.10 -29.13
CA GLU A 148 71.09 9.32 -29.28
C GLU A 148 70.98 8.39 -30.49
N ALA A 149 69.89 7.68 -30.73
CA ALA A 149 69.68 6.83 -31.89
C ALA A 149 69.72 7.63 -33.20
N GLN A 150 69.15 8.87 -33.19
CA GLN A 150 69.20 9.76 -34.35
C GLN A 150 70.65 10.24 -34.65
N ARG A 151 71.42 10.58 -33.61
CA ARG A 151 72.84 10.92 -33.74
C ARG A 151 73.59 9.77 -34.34
N ALA A 152 73.45 8.58 -33.78
CA ALA A 152 74.16 7.38 -34.27
C ALA A 152 73.76 7.02 -35.73
N LEU A 153 72.52 7.25 -36.14
CA LEU A 153 72.06 7.08 -37.51
C LEU A 153 72.75 8.06 -38.46
N ASN A 154 72.82 9.34 -38.08
CA ASN A 154 73.52 10.33 -38.89
C ASN A 154 74.98 10.03 -39.05
N ASP A 155 75.70 9.59 -38.02
CA ASP A 155 77.06 9.15 -38.06
C ASP A 155 77.24 7.92 -38.98
N ARG A 156 76.38 6.91 -38.87
CA ARG A 156 76.38 5.73 -39.76
C ARG A 156 76.23 6.14 -41.21
N VAL A 157 75.30 6.97 -41.60
CA VAL A 157 75.11 7.44 -42.99
C VAL A 157 76.32 8.18 -43.48
N ARG A 158 76.93 9.04 -42.65
CA ARG A 158 78.14 9.76 -42.97
C ARG A 158 79.33 8.82 -43.23
N TYR A 159 79.57 7.85 -42.33
CA TYR A 159 80.68 6.91 -42.46
C TYR A 159 80.50 5.94 -43.65
N GLN A 160 79.28 5.53 -43.99
CA GLN A 160 78.99 4.74 -45.18
C GLN A 160 79.38 5.48 -46.46
N THR A 161 79.12 6.78 -46.57
CA THR A 161 79.51 7.63 -47.69
C THR A 161 81.03 7.80 -47.73
N LEU A 162 81.74 7.95 -46.59
CA LEU A 162 83.17 8.09 -46.52
C LEU A 162 83.94 6.79 -46.85
N VAL A 163 83.41 5.62 -46.56
CA VAL A 163 83.98 4.33 -47.00
C VAL A 163 83.94 4.20 -48.52
N SER A 164 82.83 4.60 -49.16
CA SER A 164 82.74 4.53 -50.63
C SER A 164 83.73 5.42 -51.34
N SER A 165 84.17 6.53 -50.69
CA SER A 165 85.21 7.44 -51.14
C SER A 165 86.66 7.03 -50.66
N GLN A 166 86.78 5.89 -49.98
CA GLN A 166 88.06 5.39 -49.38
C GLN A 166 88.66 6.33 -48.30
N ALA A 167 87.92 7.28 -47.78
CA ALA A 167 88.36 8.26 -46.79
C ALA A 167 88.47 7.71 -45.37
N VAL A 168 87.82 6.57 -45.04
CA VAL A 168 87.87 5.89 -43.74
C VAL A 168 87.99 4.36 -43.90
N SER A 169 88.40 3.66 -42.83
CA SER A 169 88.52 2.22 -42.85
C SER A 169 87.17 1.50 -42.73
N VAL A 170 87.07 0.30 -43.35
CA VAL A 170 85.90 -0.57 -43.23
C VAL A 170 85.59 -0.91 -41.74
N GLN A 171 86.65 -1.14 -40.93
CA GLN A 171 86.49 -1.38 -39.48
C GLN A 171 85.87 -0.22 -38.75
N SER A 172 86.18 1.04 -39.11
CA SER A 172 85.51 2.22 -38.50
C SER A 172 84.01 2.30 -38.83
N ALA A 173 83.64 1.99 -40.08
CA ALA A 173 82.22 1.93 -40.49
C ALA A 173 81.47 0.80 -39.78
N GLN A 174 82.11 -0.37 -39.64
CA GLN A 174 81.45 -1.48 -38.85
C GLN A 174 81.31 -1.13 -37.40
N ARG A 175 82.23 -0.38 -36.78
CA ARG A 175 82.01 0.11 -35.37
C ARG A 175 80.90 1.06 -35.26
N VAL A 176 80.72 2.00 -36.16
CA VAL A 176 79.62 2.96 -36.18
C VAL A 176 78.30 2.26 -36.45
N GLU A 177 78.26 1.24 -37.32
CA GLU A 177 77.08 0.39 -37.55
C GLU A 177 76.62 -0.35 -36.26
N ALA A 178 77.62 -0.91 -35.50
CA ALA A 178 77.32 -1.55 -34.21
C ALA A 178 76.75 -0.55 -33.17
N THR A 179 77.37 0.67 -33.10
CA THR A 179 76.88 1.73 -32.21
C THR A 179 75.43 2.13 -32.53
N TRP A 180 75.11 2.26 -33.83
CA TRP A 180 73.74 2.56 -34.23
C TRP A 180 72.78 1.44 -33.85
N LYS A 181 73.12 0.17 -34.05
CA LYS A 181 72.31 -0.99 -33.63
C LYS A 181 72.06 -1.00 -32.12
N THR A 182 73.06 -0.69 -31.31
CA THR A 182 72.95 -0.58 -29.85
C THR A 182 72.04 0.56 -29.46
N ALA A 183 72.19 1.75 -30.03
CA ALA A 183 71.32 2.90 -29.73
C ALA A 183 69.81 2.64 -30.11
N GLN A 184 69.64 1.91 -31.24
CA GLN A 184 68.25 1.49 -31.63
C GLN A 184 67.69 0.48 -30.64
N ALA A 185 68.45 -0.48 -30.14
CA ALA A 185 67.99 -1.43 -29.11
C ALA A 185 67.71 -0.73 -27.78
N ASP A 186 68.56 0.24 -27.39
CA ASP A 186 68.32 1.06 -26.17
C ASP A 186 67.02 1.89 -26.26
N ARG A 187 66.75 2.46 -27.43
CA ARG A 187 65.44 3.14 -27.66
C ARG A 187 64.26 2.18 -27.54
N ALA A 188 64.35 1.00 -28.20
CA ALA A 188 63.29 -0.01 -28.11
C ALA A 188 63.03 -0.47 -26.63
N HIS A 189 64.08 -0.62 -25.86
CA HIS A 189 64.03 -0.94 -24.43
C HIS A 189 63.30 0.17 -23.64
N ALA A 190 63.57 1.46 -23.90
CA ALA A 190 62.91 2.57 -23.26
C ALA A 190 61.40 2.63 -23.64
N GLU A 191 61.08 2.33 -24.91
CA GLU A 191 59.70 2.25 -25.39
C GLU A 191 58.95 1.11 -24.68
N ALA A 192 59.54 -0.07 -24.50
CA ALA A 192 58.96 -1.16 -23.71
C ALA A 192 58.76 -0.77 -22.23
N GLY A 193 59.67 0.00 -21.64
CA GLY A 193 59.57 0.54 -20.30
C GLY A 193 58.37 1.46 -20.14
N LEU A 194 58.12 2.35 -21.11
CA LEU A 194 56.91 3.20 -21.10
C LEU A 194 55.64 2.36 -21.22
N LEU A 195 55.61 1.34 -22.07
CA LEU A 195 54.46 0.45 -22.19
C LEU A 195 54.17 -0.25 -20.85
N ALA A 196 55.17 -0.79 -20.18
CA ALA A 196 55.05 -1.42 -18.88
C ALA A 196 54.48 -0.44 -17.82
N ALA A 197 54.98 0.83 -17.80
CA ALA A 197 54.48 1.84 -16.90
C ALA A 197 52.99 2.21 -17.15
N ARG A 198 52.56 2.23 -18.41
CA ARG A 198 51.14 2.43 -18.77
C ARG A 198 50.28 1.25 -18.38
N GLN A 199 50.74 0.01 -18.54
CA GLN A 199 50.03 -1.19 -18.11
C GLN A 199 49.82 -1.19 -16.58
N GLN A 200 50.83 -0.76 -15.82
CA GLN A 200 50.71 -0.62 -14.37
C GLN A 200 49.66 0.42 -13.98
N LEU A 201 49.53 1.52 -14.73
CA LEU A 201 48.44 2.50 -14.50
C LEU A 201 47.05 1.86 -14.72
N ALA A 202 46.90 1.02 -15.75
CA ALA A 202 45.63 0.30 -15.98
C ALA A 202 45.30 -0.65 -14.82
N VAL A 203 46.30 -1.35 -14.24
CA VAL A 203 46.13 -2.19 -13.07
C VAL A 203 45.60 -1.36 -11.86
N ILE A 204 46.22 -0.19 -11.62
CA ILE A 204 45.78 0.72 -10.56
C ILE A 204 44.34 1.16 -10.79
N GLY A 205 43.95 1.48 -12.03
CA GLY A 205 42.58 1.80 -12.41
C GLY A 205 41.60 0.68 -12.04
N THR A 206 41.94 -0.57 -12.37
CA THR A 206 41.14 -1.74 -11.99
C THR A 206 41.01 -1.89 -10.47
N GLN A 207 42.05 -1.69 -9.71
CA GLN A 207 42.04 -1.74 -8.25
C GLN A 207 41.16 -0.64 -7.65
N ARG A 208 41.14 0.56 -8.27
CA ARG A 208 40.27 1.66 -7.88
C ARG A 208 38.80 1.28 -8.06
N GLU A 209 38.43 0.72 -9.21
CA GLU A 209 37.03 0.28 -9.45
C GLU A 209 36.63 -0.84 -8.49
N GLN A 210 37.48 -1.79 -8.18
CA GLN A 210 37.22 -2.80 -7.15
C GLN A 210 36.97 -2.16 -5.76
N THR A 211 37.82 -1.16 -5.41
CA THR A 211 37.68 -0.45 -4.12
C THR A 211 36.42 0.41 -4.10
N ARG A 212 36.00 1.03 -5.21
CA ARG A 212 34.72 1.75 -5.32
C ARG A 212 33.54 0.82 -5.13
N ALA A 213 33.55 -0.36 -5.73
CA ALA A 213 32.50 -1.37 -5.51
C ALA A 213 32.45 -1.82 -4.04
N ALA A 214 33.61 -2.03 -3.41
CA ALA A 214 33.65 -2.36 -1.98
C ALA A 214 33.18 -1.20 -1.08
N LEU A 215 33.41 0.06 -1.46
CA LEU A 215 32.88 1.23 -0.78
C LEU A 215 31.35 1.28 -0.88
N ALA A 216 30.80 1.10 -2.07
CA ALA A 216 29.36 1.06 -2.28
C ALA A 216 28.68 -0.04 -1.43
N GLN A 217 29.28 -1.22 -1.33
CA GLN A 217 28.81 -2.29 -0.46
C GLN A 217 28.82 -1.85 1.02
N ALA A 218 29.92 -1.28 1.50
CA ALA A 218 30.03 -0.81 2.89
C ALA A 218 29.03 0.32 3.20
N GLU A 219 28.72 1.19 2.23
CA GLU A 219 27.70 2.23 2.36
C GLU A 219 26.29 1.63 2.43
N ALA A 220 26.00 0.58 1.67
CA ALA A 220 24.72 -0.15 1.76
C ALA A 220 24.58 -0.85 3.13
N ASP A 221 25.62 -1.49 3.63
CA ASP A 221 25.61 -2.12 4.96
C ASP A 221 25.38 -1.08 6.08
N ARG A 222 25.99 0.09 5.95
CA ARG A 222 25.76 1.23 6.85
C ARG A 222 24.33 1.69 6.81
N GLN A 223 23.73 1.83 5.63
CA GLN A 223 22.32 2.21 5.48
C GLN A 223 21.39 1.19 6.14
N GLN A 224 21.67 -0.11 5.96
CA GLN A 224 20.91 -1.16 6.64
C GLN A 224 21.00 -1.04 8.17
N ALA A 225 22.20 -0.77 8.72
CA ALA A 225 22.38 -0.55 10.15
C ALA A 225 21.61 0.69 10.65
N GLN A 226 21.56 1.77 9.86
CA GLN A 226 20.75 2.96 10.17
C GLN A 226 19.25 2.64 10.19
N LEU A 227 18.74 1.89 9.21
CA LEU A 227 17.34 1.46 9.18
C LEU A 227 17.00 0.60 10.39
N ASN A 228 17.90 -0.29 10.81
CA ASN A 228 17.68 -1.11 12.00
C ASN A 228 17.51 -0.27 13.28
N ILE A 229 18.23 0.86 13.38
CA ILE A 229 18.02 1.83 14.48
C ILE A 229 16.63 2.45 14.40
N VAL A 230 16.19 2.87 13.22
CA VAL A 230 14.83 3.42 13.04
C VAL A 230 13.77 2.39 13.44
N TYR A 231 13.98 1.12 13.13
CA TYR A 231 13.06 0.04 13.48
C TYR A 231 13.03 -0.31 14.98
N THR A 232 13.94 0.22 15.80
CA THR A 232 13.85 0.09 17.27
C THR A 232 12.76 0.99 17.85
N GLU A 233 12.27 1.99 17.11
CA GLU A 233 11.16 2.84 17.52
C GLU A 233 9.87 2.38 16.82
N LEU A 234 8.92 1.87 17.61
CA LEU A 234 7.60 1.50 17.11
C LEU A 234 6.71 2.73 17.16
N ARG A 235 6.27 3.18 16.00
CA ARG A 235 5.44 4.39 15.85
C ARG A 235 4.07 4.04 15.27
N ALA A 236 3.05 4.84 15.63
CA ALA A 236 1.71 4.71 15.10
C ALA A 236 1.70 5.05 13.59
N PRO A 237 1.17 4.17 12.73
CA PRO A 237 1.07 4.47 11.29
C PRO A 237 -0.12 5.37 10.94
N VAL A 238 -1.15 5.40 11.78
CA VAL A 238 -2.41 6.15 11.60
C VAL A 238 -2.86 6.76 12.92
N ASP A 239 -3.72 7.77 12.83
CA ASP A 239 -4.42 8.32 13.99
C ASP A 239 -5.41 7.30 14.52
N GLY A 240 -5.43 7.06 15.83
CA GLY A 240 -6.31 6.06 16.39
C GLY A 240 -6.14 5.82 17.88
N TYR A 241 -6.73 4.73 18.35
CA TYR A 241 -6.72 4.33 19.75
C TYR A 241 -5.91 3.06 19.95
N VAL A 242 -5.05 3.07 20.97
CA VAL A 242 -4.24 1.90 21.35
C VAL A 242 -5.15 0.80 21.88
N GLY A 243 -5.04 -0.40 21.31
CA GLY A 243 -5.72 -1.61 21.77
C GLY A 243 -4.75 -2.78 21.89
N ASN A 244 -5.13 -3.79 22.65
CA ASN A 244 -4.40 -5.06 22.80
C ASN A 244 -2.87 -4.89 22.96
N ARG A 245 -2.45 -4.05 23.93
CA ARG A 245 -1.06 -3.76 24.21
C ARG A 245 -0.39 -4.94 24.92
N ARG A 246 0.39 -5.72 24.18
CA ARG A 246 1.23 -6.82 24.71
C ARG A 246 2.64 -6.35 25.08
N ALA A 247 3.06 -5.19 24.57
CA ALA A 247 4.34 -4.59 24.88
C ALA A 247 4.43 -4.25 26.39
N LYS A 248 5.48 -4.76 27.05
CA LYS A 248 5.80 -4.46 28.45
C LYS A 248 7.28 -4.14 28.54
N VAL A 249 7.63 -3.15 29.37
CA VAL A 249 9.03 -2.81 29.66
C VAL A 249 9.76 -4.04 30.23
N GLY A 250 10.94 -4.33 29.70
CA GLY A 250 11.73 -5.51 30.08
C GLY A 250 11.37 -6.80 29.33
N ALA A 251 10.27 -6.82 28.57
CA ALA A 251 9.93 -7.98 27.73
C ALA A 251 10.81 -8.03 26.48
N TYR A 252 11.09 -9.24 26.00
CA TYR A 252 11.80 -9.46 24.74
C TYR A 252 10.80 -9.48 23.58
N ALA A 253 11.02 -8.61 22.60
CA ALA A 253 10.28 -8.59 21.35
C ALA A 253 11.05 -9.38 20.28
N ALA A 254 10.47 -10.49 19.81
CA ALA A 254 11.00 -11.20 18.66
C ALA A 254 10.57 -10.49 17.36
N ALA A 255 11.38 -10.59 16.31
CA ALA A 255 10.98 -10.06 15.00
C ALA A 255 9.66 -10.71 14.53
N GLY A 256 8.70 -9.90 14.05
CA GLY A 256 7.36 -10.33 13.66
C GLY A 256 6.36 -10.48 14.83
N SER A 257 6.80 -10.39 16.10
CA SER A 257 5.86 -10.47 17.23
C SER A 257 4.95 -9.25 17.29
N GLN A 258 3.65 -9.49 17.45
CA GLN A 258 2.64 -8.45 17.62
C GLN A 258 2.76 -7.81 19.00
N LEU A 259 2.95 -6.51 19.05
CA LEU A 259 3.18 -5.78 20.30
C LEU A 259 2.03 -4.86 20.70
N ILE A 260 1.45 -4.14 19.73
CA ILE A 260 0.40 -3.16 19.97
C ILE A 260 -0.53 -3.19 18.74
N SER A 261 -1.84 -3.00 18.97
CA SER A 261 -2.80 -2.75 17.89
C SER A 261 -3.26 -1.29 17.96
N VAL A 262 -3.48 -0.67 16.80
CA VAL A 262 -4.09 0.65 16.72
C VAL A 262 -5.40 0.53 15.96
N VAL A 263 -6.49 0.91 16.61
CA VAL A 263 -7.82 1.02 16.01
C VAL A 263 -7.92 2.41 15.40
N PRO A 264 -8.15 2.57 14.09
CA PRO A 264 -8.18 3.87 13.44
C PRO A 264 -9.31 4.74 14.00
N ALA A 265 -9.05 6.05 14.07
CA ALA A 265 -10.02 7.04 14.52
C ALA A 265 -11.11 7.33 13.49
N HIS A 266 -10.89 7.02 12.22
CA HIS A 266 -11.77 7.32 11.10
C HIS A 266 -11.90 6.11 10.18
N GLY A 267 -12.96 6.13 9.36
CA GLY A 267 -13.15 5.11 8.33
C GLY A 267 -13.80 3.83 8.86
N LEU A 268 -14.69 3.96 9.85
CA LEU A 268 -15.52 2.84 10.28
C LEU A 268 -16.55 2.48 9.19
N TRP A 269 -16.83 1.20 9.06
CA TRP A 269 -17.88 0.69 8.19
C TRP A 269 -18.77 -0.28 8.96
N VAL A 270 -19.84 -0.74 8.33
CA VAL A 270 -20.69 -1.80 8.85
C VAL A 270 -20.71 -2.95 7.84
N ASP A 271 -20.42 -4.15 8.28
CA ASP A 271 -20.62 -5.37 7.51
C ASP A 271 -21.98 -5.95 7.96
N ALA A 272 -23.01 -5.81 7.11
CA ALA A 272 -24.38 -6.23 7.37
C ALA A 272 -24.70 -7.48 6.55
N ASN A 273 -25.12 -8.56 7.23
CA ASN A 273 -25.41 -9.84 6.62
C ASN A 273 -26.89 -9.97 6.27
N PHE A 274 -27.25 -9.82 5.00
CA PHE A 274 -28.61 -9.96 4.50
C PHE A 274 -28.89 -11.35 3.97
N LYS A 275 -30.13 -11.79 4.05
CA LYS A 275 -30.57 -13.06 3.46
C LYS A 275 -30.59 -12.96 1.93
N GLU A 276 -30.43 -14.12 1.25
CA GLU A 276 -30.38 -14.22 -0.21
C GLU A 276 -31.61 -13.55 -0.90
N ASP A 277 -32.80 -13.67 -0.32
CA ASP A 277 -34.04 -13.11 -0.85
C ASP A 277 -34.10 -11.57 -0.75
N GLN A 278 -33.47 -10.98 0.25
CA GLN A 278 -33.40 -9.53 0.47
C GLN A 278 -32.48 -8.81 -0.53
N LEU A 279 -31.55 -9.53 -1.15
CA LEU A 279 -30.56 -8.94 -2.08
C LEU A 279 -31.12 -8.58 -3.44
N ALA A 280 -32.31 -9.07 -3.82
CA ALA A 280 -32.87 -8.95 -5.17
C ALA A 280 -32.96 -7.50 -5.67
N HIS A 281 -33.12 -6.52 -4.79
CA HIS A 281 -33.27 -5.11 -5.10
C HIS A 281 -32.17 -4.23 -4.53
N MET A 282 -31.14 -4.83 -3.90
CA MET A 282 -30.02 -4.09 -3.34
C MET A 282 -29.01 -3.71 -4.40
N GLN A 283 -28.58 -2.46 -4.38
CA GLN A 283 -27.58 -1.91 -5.28
C GLN A 283 -26.55 -1.06 -4.54
N VAL A 284 -25.34 -1.02 -5.05
CA VAL A 284 -24.28 -0.14 -4.54
C VAL A 284 -24.73 1.32 -4.66
N GLY A 285 -24.50 2.10 -3.60
CA GLY A 285 -24.86 3.51 -3.50
C GLY A 285 -26.21 3.79 -2.83
N GLN A 286 -27.03 2.77 -2.53
CA GLN A 286 -28.28 2.95 -1.78
C GLN A 286 -28.01 3.45 -0.35
N ALA A 287 -28.95 4.26 0.17
CA ALA A 287 -28.87 4.81 1.51
C ALA A 287 -29.14 3.74 2.56
N VAL A 288 -28.38 3.80 3.64
CA VAL A 288 -28.50 2.87 4.77
C VAL A 288 -28.62 3.66 6.06
N SER A 289 -29.59 3.30 6.89
CA SER A 289 -29.72 3.77 8.26
C SER A 289 -29.22 2.68 9.21
N VAL A 290 -28.32 3.06 10.11
CA VAL A 290 -27.73 2.14 11.09
C VAL A 290 -28.07 2.63 12.49
N THR A 291 -28.58 1.74 13.33
CA THR A 291 -28.82 2.01 14.75
C THR A 291 -28.02 1.04 15.61
N ALA A 292 -27.48 1.52 16.72
CA ALA A 292 -26.70 0.73 17.65
C ALA A 292 -27.40 0.67 19.02
N ASP A 293 -27.45 -0.51 19.62
CA ASP A 293 -28.09 -0.72 20.93
C ASP A 293 -27.46 0.10 22.05
N ILE A 294 -26.15 0.39 21.92
CA ILE A 294 -25.39 1.21 22.88
C ILE A 294 -25.84 2.68 22.89
N LEU A 295 -26.50 3.14 21.81
CA LEU A 295 -26.92 4.54 21.63
C LEU A 295 -28.37 4.59 21.15
N PRO A 296 -29.36 4.25 22.01
CA PRO A 296 -30.76 4.27 21.64
C PRO A 296 -31.20 5.68 21.24
N GLY A 297 -31.82 5.76 20.06
CA GLY A 297 -32.33 7.02 19.49
C GLY A 297 -31.37 7.81 18.65
N ARG A 298 -30.14 7.32 18.41
CA ARG A 298 -29.21 7.88 17.42
C ARG A 298 -29.15 6.98 16.19
N THR A 299 -29.44 7.56 15.03
CA THR A 299 -29.31 6.91 13.73
C THR A 299 -28.04 7.40 13.06
N PHE A 300 -27.25 6.48 12.58
CA PHE A 300 -26.04 6.71 11.77
C PHE A 300 -26.41 6.50 10.31
N HIS A 301 -25.81 7.28 9.42
CA HIS A 301 -26.10 7.24 8.00
C HIS A 301 -24.91 6.69 7.24
N GLY A 302 -25.21 5.88 6.24
CA GLY A 302 -24.22 5.28 5.38
C GLY A 302 -24.78 4.95 4.00
N ARG A 303 -23.92 4.37 3.17
CA ARG A 303 -24.30 3.86 1.85
C ARG A 303 -23.74 2.48 1.63
N VAL A 304 -24.46 1.69 0.86
CA VAL A 304 -23.96 0.42 0.35
C VAL A 304 -22.71 0.68 -0.49
N GLU A 305 -21.55 0.20 -0.02
CA GLU A 305 -20.28 0.31 -0.71
C GLU A 305 -20.06 -0.86 -1.65
N SER A 306 -20.33 -2.07 -1.18
CA SER A 306 -20.17 -3.29 -1.97
C SER A 306 -21.03 -4.42 -1.41
N ILE A 307 -21.36 -5.37 -2.29
CA ILE A 307 -22.03 -6.63 -1.94
C ILE A 307 -20.98 -7.73 -2.15
N ALA A 308 -20.81 -8.60 -1.17
CA ALA A 308 -19.82 -9.67 -1.26
C ALA A 308 -20.13 -10.62 -2.43
N PRO A 309 -19.11 -11.11 -3.15
CA PRO A 309 -19.30 -11.99 -4.32
C PRO A 309 -19.71 -13.41 -3.94
N ALA A 310 -19.69 -13.77 -2.65
CA ALA A 310 -20.08 -15.08 -2.15
C ALA A 310 -20.66 -14.98 -0.75
N THR A 311 -21.37 -16.03 -0.33
CA THR A 311 -21.96 -16.11 1.02
C THR A 311 -20.89 -16.27 2.09
N GLY A 312 -21.19 -15.88 3.32
CA GLY A 312 -20.30 -16.06 4.46
C GLY A 312 -19.92 -17.53 4.71
N ALA A 313 -20.80 -18.48 4.36
CA ALA A 313 -20.53 -19.92 4.45
C ALA A 313 -19.40 -20.37 3.51
N GLN A 314 -19.28 -19.77 2.32
CA GLN A 314 -18.22 -20.11 1.35
C GLN A 314 -16.84 -19.65 1.81
N PHE A 315 -16.77 -18.56 2.58
CA PHE A 315 -15.51 -18.02 3.12
C PHE A 315 -15.21 -18.51 4.55
N SER A 316 -16.11 -19.31 5.14
CA SER A 316 -15.90 -19.87 6.48
C SER A 316 -14.81 -20.93 6.47
N VAL A 317 -13.94 -20.91 7.47
CA VAL A 317 -12.91 -21.95 7.70
C VAL A 317 -13.55 -23.31 8.01
N LEU A 318 -14.75 -23.32 8.59
CA LEU A 318 -15.57 -24.50 8.86
C LEU A 318 -16.92 -24.29 8.17
N PRO A 319 -17.09 -24.78 6.92
CA PRO A 319 -18.37 -24.73 6.25
C PRO A 319 -19.44 -25.45 7.06
N PRO A 320 -20.67 -24.94 7.18
CA PRO A 320 -21.74 -25.66 7.86
C PRO A 320 -22.10 -26.90 7.06
N GLU A 321 -21.75 -28.07 7.56
CA GLU A 321 -22.19 -29.35 7.01
C GLU A 321 -23.54 -29.76 7.60
N ASN A 322 -24.46 -30.21 6.75
CA ASN A 322 -25.75 -30.78 7.19
C ASN A 322 -25.52 -32.12 7.86
N ALA A 323 -25.41 -32.15 9.18
CA ALA A 323 -25.13 -33.36 9.98
C ALA A 323 -26.25 -34.44 9.90
N THR A 324 -27.40 -34.20 9.29
CA THR A 324 -28.57 -35.06 9.37
C THR A 324 -29.09 -35.60 8.04
N GLY A 325 -28.36 -35.46 6.92
CA GLY A 325 -28.75 -36.05 5.63
C GLY A 325 -30.06 -35.55 5.00
N ASN A 326 -30.79 -34.62 5.64
CA ASN A 326 -31.98 -34.00 5.08
C ASN A 326 -31.56 -32.76 4.28
N PHE A 327 -31.83 -32.74 2.98
CA PHE A 327 -31.69 -31.58 2.10
C PHE A 327 -32.76 -30.53 2.42
N THR A 328 -32.63 -29.83 3.55
CA THR A 328 -33.41 -28.62 3.80
C THR A 328 -32.61 -27.43 3.27
N LYS A 329 -33.24 -26.58 2.43
CA LYS A 329 -32.67 -25.32 1.97
C LYS A 329 -32.40 -24.42 3.21
N ILE A 330 -31.13 -24.24 3.57
CA ILE A 330 -30.70 -23.28 4.59
C ILE A 330 -30.50 -21.95 3.88
N VAL A 331 -31.23 -20.93 4.31
CA VAL A 331 -31.09 -19.58 3.77
C VAL A 331 -29.67 -19.07 4.06
N GLN A 332 -28.95 -18.77 3.00
CA GLN A 332 -27.59 -18.23 3.11
C GLN A 332 -27.62 -16.71 3.33
N ARG A 333 -26.63 -16.20 4.05
CA ARG A 333 -26.45 -14.77 4.23
C ARG A 333 -25.25 -14.28 3.40
N VAL A 334 -25.40 -13.10 2.81
CA VAL A 334 -24.37 -12.42 2.02
C VAL A 334 -23.98 -11.14 2.73
N PRO A 335 -22.69 -10.91 3.02
CA PRO A 335 -22.22 -9.66 3.60
C PRO A 335 -22.38 -8.50 2.62
N VAL A 336 -23.00 -7.43 3.10
CA VAL A 336 -23.10 -6.13 2.41
C VAL A 336 -22.29 -5.13 3.21
N ARG A 337 -21.29 -4.54 2.58
CA ARG A 337 -20.47 -3.51 3.21
C ARG A 337 -21.14 -2.16 3.07
N VAL A 338 -21.34 -1.50 4.20
CA VAL A 338 -21.92 -0.17 4.31
C VAL A 338 -20.86 0.79 4.80
N ARG A 339 -20.52 1.79 3.97
CA ARG A 339 -19.64 2.88 4.37
C ARG A 339 -20.46 3.91 5.13
N LEU A 340 -20.04 4.24 6.33
CA LEU A 340 -20.62 5.33 7.12
C LEU A 340 -20.19 6.68 6.56
N GLU A 341 -21.05 7.70 6.66
CA GLU A 341 -20.83 9.02 6.07
C GLU A 341 -20.51 10.08 7.15
N GLY A 342 -19.63 11.02 6.79
CA GLY A 342 -19.29 12.17 7.64
C GLY A 342 -18.74 11.75 9.01
N ASN A 343 -19.21 12.42 10.07
CA ASN A 343 -18.79 12.17 11.46
C ASN A 343 -19.32 10.83 12.01
N ASP A 344 -20.22 10.15 11.31
CA ASP A 344 -20.73 8.84 11.70
C ASP A 344 -19.67 7.73 11.43
N ALA A 345 -18.70 8.00 10.55
CA ALA A 345 -17.56 7.13 10.29
C ALA A 345 -16.42 7.27 11.32
N ASP A 346 -16.56 8.19 12.29
CA ASP A 346 -15.52 8.48 13.26
C ASP A 346 -15.65 7.60 14.50
N PHE A 347 -14.49 7.19 15.03
CA PHE A 347 -14.43 6.49 16.30
C PHE A 347 -14.90 7.40 17.44
N GLY A 348 -15.85 6.93 18.21
CA GLY A 348 -16.40 7.69 19.34
C GLY A 348 -17.68 7.06 19.84
N ALA A 349 -18.75 7.23 19.10
CA ALA A 349 -20.04 6.64 19.37
C ALA A 349 -20.08 5.15 19.00
N LEU A 350 -19.54 4.79 17.82
CA LEU A 350 -19.38 3.42 17.37
C LEU A 350 -17.97 2.91 17.64
N ARG A 351 -17.86 1.61 17.91
CA ARG A 351 -16.58 0.92 18.09
C ARG A 351 -16.59 -0.37 17.25
N PRO A 352 -15.47 -0.74 16.64
CA PRO A 352 -15.36 -2.01 15.92
C PRO A 352 -15.76 -3.19 16.80
N GLY A 353 -16.52 -4.12 16.23
CA GLY A 353 -17.05 -5.29 16.93
C GLY A 353 -18.41 -5.10 17.61
N LEU A 354 -18.98 -3.89 17.63
CA LEU A 354 -20.33 -3.68 18.11
C LEU A 354 -21.36 -4.24 17.12
N SER A 355 -22.39 -4.89 17.64
CA SER A 355 -23.58 -5.25 16.88
C SER A 355 -24.44 -4.02 16.63
N VAL A 356 -25.01 -3.94 15.44
CA VAL A 356 -25.87 -2.85 15.00
C VAL A 356 -27.02 -3.41 14.19
N PHE A 357 -28.09 -2.63 14.08
CA PHE A 357 -29.22 -2.91 13.21
C PHE A 357 -29.11 -2.03 11.96
N ALA A 358 -29.16 -2.65 10.78
CA ALA A 358 -29.01 -1.95 9.51
C ALA A 358 -30.28 -2.05 8.67
N GLU A 359 -30.77 -0.90 8.19
CA GLU A 359 -31.92 -0.77 7.29
C GLU A 359 -31.48 -0.14 5.97
N ILE A 360 -31.73 -0.82 4.85
CA ILE A 360 -31.43 -0.34 3.51
C ILE A 360 -32.70 0.08 2.80
N ASP A 361 -32.75 1.31 2.27
CA ASP A 361 -33.82 1.77 1.40
C ASP A 361 -33.52 1.37 -0.06
N THR A 362 -34.19 0.29 -0.49
CA THR A 362 -34.04 -0.25 -1.86
C THR A 362 -34.78 0.56 -2.93
N LYS A 363 -35.62 1.54 -2.52
CA LYS A 363 -36.34 2.46 -3.42
C LYS A 363 -35.45 3.62 -3.88
N ALA A 364 -34.50 4.04 -3.05
CA ALA A 364 -33.61 5.14 -3.38
C ALA A 364 -32.72 4.76 -4.58
N GLN A 365 -32.81 5.54 -5.65
CA GLN A 365 -31.87 5.36 -6.79
C GLN A 365 -30.44 5.61 -6.32
N PRO A 366 -29.50 4.73 -6.66
CA PRO A 366 -28.09 4.94 -6.34
C PRO A 366 -27.63 6.25 -6.96
N LEU A 367 -27.00 7.12 -6.18
CA LEU A 367 -26.30 8.28 -6.74
C LEU A 367 -25.19 7.75 -7.66
N ALA A 368 -25.17 8.28 -8.90
CA ALA A 368 -24.16 7.91 -9.89
C ALA A 368 -22.76 7.98 -9.27
N GLN A 369 -22.06 6.86 -9.20
CA GLN A 369 -20.68 6.84 -8.75
C GLN A 369 -19.86 7.72 -9.68
N PRO A 370 -18.94 8.58 -9.17
CA PRO A 370 -17.92 9.15 -10.01
C PRO A 370 -17.12 7.99 -10.61
N THR A 371 -17.20 7.85 -11.93
CA THR A 371 -16.43 6.86 -12.68
C THR A 371 -14.96 7.00 -12.29
N VAL A 372 -14.43 6.05 -11.54
CA VAL A 372 -12.99 5.96 -11.32
C VAL A 372 -12.38 5.71 -12.69
N ALA A 373 -11.84 6.78 -13.27
CA ALA A 373 -11.07 6.68 -14.50
C ALA A 373 -9.98 5.63 -14.26
N SER A 374 -10.08 4.52 -14.99
CA SER A 374 -9.05 3.50 -15.06
C SER A 374 -7.73 4.19 -15.40
N ALA A 375 -6.90 4.41 -14.39
CA ALA A 375 -5.52 4.81 -14.62
C ALA A 375 -4.85 3.66 -15.39
N ALA A 376 -4.71 3.86 -16.70
CA ALA A 376 -3.93 3.00 -17.56
C ALA A 376 -2.55 2.81 -16.93
N ARG A 377 -2.20 1.57 -16.65
CA ARG A 377 -0.85 1.18 -16.27
C ARG A 377 0.10 1.43 -17.46
N PRO A 378 1.28 2.02 -17.21
CA PRO A 378 2.36 2.02 -18.20
C PRO A 378 2.99 0.63 -18.37
#